data_f30932fbd84854a13c511352ac559f5c
#
_entry.id   f30932fbd84854a13c511352ac559f5c
#
_cell.length_a   1.000
_cell.length_b   1.000
_cell.length_c   1.000
_cell.angle_alpha   90.00
_cell.angle_beta   90.00
_cell.angle_gamma   90.00
#
_symmetry.space_group_name_H-M   'P 1'
#
loop_
_entity.id
_entity.type
_entity.pdbx_description
1 polymer ?
#
loop_
_entity_poly.entity_id
_entity_poly.type
_entity_poly.pdbx_seq_one_letter_code
_entity_poly.pdbx_strand_id
1 'polypeptide(L)'
;MSASPDQPADLVLSGGRIATMDPAHSWASALAVRDGRIATVGPDRAVMAHIGPRTRVIHLRGRTVTPGFQDAHVHPVHGGLARLRCELHDTRGREAYLAVIAAYAAAHPAEAWIRGGGWYMDDFPGGTPRREDLDAIAPDRPVFLTNRDGHGAWVNSRALELAGVTAETSDPADGRIERDADGSPTGTLHEGAMDLVGRYAPDDTPADLEAALVLGQAYLHSLGITAWQDAIIRPETEERAYVALASRGELTARVVGAMWWERHRGAEQIEEFVERRRVTSVGRYHATSVKLMMDGVLENFTGAMLEPYLDGHGGTTDNRGLLQIDPEGLSSWLSQLDAVGFQAHFHAIGDGAVRASLDAVAAARHANGPSDTRPHIAHIQVIHPEDVPRFRLLGVAANAQPYWACHEGQMDNLTIPFLGDRWRWQYPFRSLRAAGAVLAMGSDWSVSTPDPLLEMELAVERVADDSRGQKEPLLPEERLDLIDALAAFTTGSAYVNHLDGDTGTLEVGKLADLAVLDRDLFDRGAGAIGETRVVGTFVEGAAVFEDPALEG
;
A
#
# COMPACT_ATOMS: atom_id res chain seq x y z
N MET A 1 11.76 -31.91 13.16
CA MET A 1 11.33 -32.97 14.08
C MET A 1 9.82 -33.11 13.93
N SER A 2 9.27 -34.25 13.51
CA SER A 2 7.81 -34.41 13.45
C SER A 2 7.28 -34.46 14.87
N ALA A 3 6.41 -33.50 15.22
CA ALA A 3 5.73 -33.46 16.51
C ALA A 3 4.91 -34.74 16.71
N SER A 4 4.94 -35.29 17.92
CA SER A 4 4.12 -36.44 18.28
C SER A 4 2.64 -36.08 18.17
N PRO A 5 1.78 -36.90 17.55
CA PRO A 5 0.35 -36.61 17.38
C PRO A 5 -0.42 -36.45 18.69
N ASP A 6 0.15 -36.89 19.83
CA ASP A 6 -0.50 -36.93 21.15
C ASP A 6 -0.27 -35.67 22.02
N GLN A 7 0.43 -34.63 21.53
CA GLN A 7 0.61 -33.40 22.31
C GLN A 7 -0.60 -32.48 22.14
N PRO A 8 -1.12 -31.86 23.24
CA PRO A 8 -2.18 -30.86 23.17
C PRO A 8 -1.79 -29.65 22.33
N ALA A 9 -2.79 -29.00 21.73
CA ALA A 9 -2.61 -27.73 21.04
C ALA A 9 -2.47 -26.58 22.05
N ASP A 10 -1.84 -25.48 21.61
CA ASP A 10 -1.79 -24.23 22.35
C ASP A 10 -3.09 -23.45 22.21
N LEU A 11 -3.65 -23.45 20.98
CA LEU A 11 -4.87 -22.76 20.61
C LEU A 11 -5.77 -23.67 19.76
N VAL A 12 -7.08 -23.65 20.03
CA VAL A 12 -8.12 -24.29 19.21
C VAL A 12 -9.20 -23.25 18.90
N LEU A 13 -9.52 -23.10 17.62
CA LEU A 13 -10.70 -22.36 17.15
C LEU A 13 -11.73 -23.38 16.67
N SER A 14 -13.01 -23.25 17.08
CA SER A 14 -14.06 -24.21 16.75
C SER A 14 -15.42 -23.58 16.53
N GLY A 15 -16.31 -24.25 15.79
CA GLY A 15 -17.66 -23.79 15.54
C GLY A 15 -17.76 -22.58 14.63
N GLY A 16 -16.83 -22.42 13.67
CA GLY A 16 -16.78 -21.32 12.75
C GLY A 16 -16.88 -21.69 11.29
N ARG A 17 -16.55 -20.74 10.44
CA ARG A 17 -16.43 -20.90 9.00
C ARG A 17 -15.01 -20.51 8.59
N ILE A 18 -14.14 -21.49 8.43
CA ILE A 18 -12.72 -21.29 8.14
C ILE A 18 -12.48 -21.39 6.64
N ALA A 19 -12.12 -20.26 6.03
CA ALA A 19 -11.68 -20.19 4.64
C ALA A 19 -10.19 -20.59 4.57
N THR A 20 -9.88 -21.80 4.12
CA THR A 20 -8.50 -22.28 4.13
C THR A 20 -7.61 -21.59 3.10
N MET A 21 -8.19 -21.07 2.03
CA MET A 21 -7.53 -20.48 0.87
C MET A 21 -6.51 -21.42 0.21
N ASP A 22 -6.61 -22.72 0.47
CA ASP A 22 -5.86 -23.75 -0.25
C ASP A 22 -6.24 -23.77 -1.75
N PRO A 23 -5.49 -24.43 -2.64
CA PRO A 23 -5.81 -24.45 -4.07
C PRO A 23 -7.22 -24.96 -4.43
N ALA A 24 -7.85 -25.72 -3.52
CA ALA A 24 -9.22 -26.21 -3.68
C ALA A 24 -10.28 -25.27 -3.08
N HIS A 25 -9.85 -24.16 -2.44
CA HIS A 25 -10.71 -23.24 -1.68
C HIS A 25 -11.60 -23.97 -0.67
N SER A 26 -10.97 -24.89 0.08
CA SER A 26 -11.65 -25.75 1.05
C SER A 26 -12.19 -24.97 2.24
N TRP A 27 -13.21 -25.53 2.88
CA TRP A 27 -13.81 -24.97 4.10
C TRP A 27 -13.66 -25.94 5.26
N ALA A 28 -13.42 -25.38 6.45
CA ALA A 28 -13.37 -26.13 7.68
C ALA A 28 -14.25 -25.45 8.75
N SER A 29 -14.55 -26.15 9.86
CA SER A 29 -15.25 -25.54 11.00
C SER A 29 -14.35 -25.35 12.22
N ALA A 30 -13.15 -25.96 12.21
CA ALA A 30 -12.22 -25.86 13.32
C ALA A 30 -10.75 -25.97 12.87
N LEU A 31 -9.86 -25.44 13.73
CA LEU A 31 -8.42 -25.42 13.53
C LEU A 31 -7.73 -25.56 14.89
N ALA A 32 -6.62 -26.30 14.94
CA ALA A 32 -5.76 -26.43 16.12
C ALA A 32 -4.35 -25.94 15.79
N VAL A 33 -3.76 -25.17 16.71
CA VAL A 33 -2.40 -24.61 16.59
C VAL A 33 -1.50 -25.22 17.66
N ARG A 34 -0.28 -25.57 17.28
CA ARG A 34 0.77 -26.04 18.17
C ARG A 34 2.11 -25.48 17.72
N ASP A 35 2.88 -24.96 18.69
CA ASP A 35 4.22 -24.39 18.43
C ASP A 35 4.20 -23.38 17.27
N GLY A 36 3.18 -22.52 17.23
CA GLY A 36 3.01 -21.49 16.21
C GLY A 36 2.53 -21.97 14.84
N ARG A 37 2.32 -23.29 14.65
CA ARG A 37 1.90 -23.86 13.36
C ARG A 37 0.53 -24.54 13.45
N ILE A 38 -0.13 -24.60 12.31
CA ILE A 38 -1.40 -25.31 12.14
C ILE A 38 -1.13 -26.82 12.27
N ALA A 39 -1.61 -27.41 13.35
CA ALA A 39 -1.50 -28.85 13.60
C ALA A 39 -2.63 -29.66 12.96
N THR A 40 -3.82 -29.06 12.88
CA THR A 40 -5.01 -29.71 12.30
C THR A 40 -5.96 -28.63 11.80
N VAL A 41 -6.59 -28.85 10.66
CA VAL A 41 -7.72 -28.07 10.12
C VAL A 41 -8.76 -29.04 9.58
N GLY A 42 -10.06 -28.79 9.87
CA GLY A 42 -11.12 -29.70 9.46
C GLY A 42 -12.42 -29.50 10.23
N PRO A 43 -13.27 -30.51 10.35
CA PRO A 43 -14.49 -30.44 11.15
C PRO A 43 -14.18 -30.38 12.64
N ASP A 44 -15.08 -29.81 13.46
CA ASP A 44 -14.90 -29.64 14.92
C ASP A 44 -14.38 -30.89 15.63
N ARG A 45 -14.89 -32.07 15.25
CA ARG A 45 -14.43 -33.35 15.82
C ARG A 45 -12.94 -33.63 15.62
N ALA A 46 -12.33 -33.05 14.58
CA ALA A 46 -10.91 -33.28 14.28
C ALA A 46 -9.99 -32.60 15.29
N VAL A 47 -10.43 -31.48 15.90
CA VAL A 47 -9.63 -30.72 16.86
C VAL A 47 -9.84 -31.15 18.31
N MET A 48 -10.91 -31.90 18.62
CA MET A 48 -11.25 -32.30 19.99
C MET A 48 -10.12 -33.11 20.67
N ALA A 49 -9.42 -33.96 19.92
CA ALA A 49 -8.30 -34.74 20.44
C ALA A 49 -7.06 -33.89 20.79
N HIS A 50 -7.00 -32.64 20.33
CA HIS A 50 -5.89 -31.73 20.58
C HIS A 50 -6.13 -30.82 21.82
N ILE A 51 -7.31 -30.87 22.43
CA ILE A 51 -7.63 -30.04 23.60
C ILE A 51 -7.06 -30.66 24.85
N GLY A 52 -6.19 -29.95 25.53
CA GLY A 52 -5.60 -30.30 26.82
C GLY A 52 -5.85 -29.23 27.88
N PRO A 53 -5.35 -29.44 29.13
CA PRO A 53 -5.63 -28.52 30.25
C PRO A 53 -5.12 -27.07 30.07
N ARG A 54 -4.17 -26.86 29.16
CA ARG A 54 -3.57 -25.55 28.88
C ARG A 54 -3.98 -24.98 27.52
N THR A 55 -4.78 -25.70 26.75
CA THR A 55 -5.23 -25.27 25.44
C THR A 55 -6.23 -24.11 25.61
N ARG A 56 -5.93 -22.98 24.97
CA ARG A 56 -6.92 -21.91 24.81
C ARG A 56 -7.93 -22.34 23.75
N VAL A 57 -9.23 -22.27 24.06
CA VAL A 57 -10.30 -22.61 23.11
C VAL A 57 -11.13 -21.37 22.84
N ILE A 58 -11.23 -21.01 21.55
CA ILE A 58 -12.07 -19.90 21.07
C ILE A 58 -13.26 -20.51 20.31
N HIS A 59 -14.47 -20.20 20.77
CA HIS A 59 -15.71 -20.60 20.10
C HIS A 59 -16.13 -19.53 19.10
N LEU A 60 -15.99 -19.83 17.82
CA LEU A 60 -16.20 -18.86 16.72
C LEU A 60 -17.67 -18.49 16.50
N ARG A 61 -18.62 -19.36 16.87
CA ARG A 61 -20.08 -19.09 16.76
C ARG A 61 -20.53 -18.74 15.33
N GLY A 62 -19.98 -19.41 14.33
CA GLY A 62 -20.26 -19.18 12.92
C GLY A 62 -19.44 -18.07 12.24
N ARG A 63 -18.60 -17.37 12.98
CA ARG A 63 -17.70 -16.33 12.46
C ARG A 63 -16.72 -16.89 11.42
N THR A 64 -16.31 -16.06 10.47
CA THR A 64 -15.27 -16.43 9.52
C THR A 64 -13.87 -16.29 10.13
N VAL A 65 -13.02 -17.27 9.81
CA VAL A 65 -11.57 -17.20 9.98
C VAL A 65 -10.93 -17.29 8.61
N THR A 66 -9.97 -16.40 8.35
CA THR A 66 -9.16 -16.38 7.14
C THR A 66 -7.67 -16.55 7.50
N PRO A 67 -6.79 -16.88 6.55
CA PRO A 67 -5.38 -16.56 6.73
C PRO A 67 -5.24 -15.10 7.13
N GLY A 68 -4.24 -14.78 7.94
CA GLY A 68 -3.91 -13.39 8.21
C GLY A 68 -3.72 -12.65 6.90
N PHE A 69 -4.35 -11.47 6.78
CA PHE A 69 -4.19 -10.65 5.60
C PHE A 69 -2.73 -10.23 5.43
N GLN A 70 -2.32 -10.05 4.19
CA GLN A 70 -1.00 -9.52 3.86
C GLN A 70 -1.16 -8.35 2.90
N ASP A 71 -0.44 -7.28 3.17
CA ASP A 71 -0.42 -6.08 2.37
C ASP A 71 0.83 -6.08 1.48
N ALA A 72 0.65 -6.07 0.16
CA ALA A 72 1.78 -6.13 -0.78
C ALA A 72 2.36 -4.74 -1.11
N HIS A 73 1.79 -3.66 -0.57
CA HIS A 73 2.24 -2.29 -0.80
C HIS A 73 1.70 -1.35 0.28
N VAL A 74 2.51 -0.99 1.25
CA VAL A 74 2.10 -0.13 2.37
C VAL A 74 3.29 0.67 2.90
N HIS A 75 3.03 1.75 3.65
CA HIS A 75 4.03 2.65 4.23
C HIS A 75 3.82 2.83 5.75
N PRO A 76 4.04 1.80 6.59
CA PRO A 76 3.65 1.83 8.01
C PRO A 76 4.37 2.89 8.84
N VAL A 77 5.61 3.21 8.50
CA VAL A 77 6.35 4.29 9.17
C VAL A 77 5.74 5.64 8.82
N HIS A 78 5.44 5.88 7.54
CA HIS A 78 4.83 7.14 7.09
C HIS A 78 3.42 7.30 7.66
N GLY A 79 2.59 6.25 7.60
CA GLY A 79 1.25 6.28 8.17
C GLY A 79 1.26 6.50 9.69
N GLY A 80 2.20 5.90 10.41
CA GLY A 80 2.41 6.17 11.82
C GLY A 80 2.84 7.60 12.11
N LEU A 81 3.78 8.16 11.31
CA LEU A 81 4.18 9.56 11.41
C LEU A 81 3.03 10.53 11.12
N ALA A 82 2.20 10.24 10.11
CA ALA A 82 1.02 11.04 9.81
C ALA A 82 0.10 11.15 11.03
N ARG A 83 -0.15 10.02 11.72
CA ARG A 83 -0.97 9.98 12.95
C ARG A 83 -0.35 10.69 14.16
N LEU A 84 0.96 10.92 14.15
CA LEU A 84 1.67 11.65 15.20
C LEU A 84 1.79 13.15 14.90
N ARG A 85 1.34 13.63 13.75
CA ARG A 85 1.50 15.01 13.25
C ARG A 85 0.17 15.68 12.94
N CYS A 86 0.21 16.75 12.12
CA CYS A 86 -0.99 17.41 11.61
C CYS A 86 -1.72 16.47 10.62
N GLU A 87 -2.59 15.63 11.13
CA GLU A 87 -3.31 14.57 10.42
C GLU A 87 -4.55 15.12 9.73
N LEU A 88 -4.60 14.98 8.40
CA LEU A 88 -5.71 15.47 7.57
C LEU A 88 -6.45 14.36 6.80
N HIS A 89 -5.95 13.11 6.80
CA HIS A 89 -6.50 12.00 6.00
C HIS A 89 -7.97 11.69 6.30
N ASP A 90 -8.38 11.85 7.56
CA ASP A 90 -9.76 11.60 8.01
C ASP A 90 -10.66 12.86 7.89
N THR A 91 -10.19 13.89 7.20
CA THR A 91 -10.87 15.20 7.08
C THR A 91 -11.16 15.47 5.60
N ARG A 92 -12.29 16.13 5.30
CA ARG A 92 -12.65 16.54 3.95
C ARG A 92 -13.07 18.01 3.94
N GLY A 93 -12.61 18.70 2.90
CA GLY A 93 -12.97 20.06 2.60
C GLY A 93 -12.05 21.11 3.21
N ARG A 94 -11.79 22.17 2.42
CA ARG A 94 -10.84 23.24 2.72
C ARG A 94 -11.04 23.85 4.13
N GLU A 95 -12.27 24.16 4.52
CA GLU A 95 -12.55 24.82 5.82
C GLU A 95 -12.23 23.90 7.01
N ALA A 96 -12.53 22.60 6.87
CA ALA A 96 -12.23 21.61 7.89
C ALA A 96 -10.71 21.39 8.02
N TYR A 97 -9.97 21.35 6.92
CA TYR A 97 -8.50 21.31 6.96
C TYR A 97 -7.93 22.50 7.72
N LEU A 98 -8.38 23.72 7.40
CA LEU A 98 -7.90 24.94 8.07
C LEU A 98 -8.17 24.92 9.57
N ALA A 99 -9.32 24.38 9.98
CA ALA A 99 -9.65 24.21 11.40
C ALA A 99 -8.71 23.23 12.12
N VAL A 100 -8.41 22.07 11.49
CA VAL A 100 -7.46 21.07 12.04
C VAL A 100 -6.05 21.66 12.12
N ILE A 101 -5.58 22.32 11.06
CA ILE A 101 -4.25 22.94 11.02
C ILE A 101 -4.12 24.02 12.10
N ALA A 102 -5.14 24.87 12.27
CA ALA A 102 -5.15 25.90 13.30
C ALA A 102 -5.13 25.31 14.72
N ALA A 103 -5.92 24.27 14.96
CA ALA A 103 -5.93 23.55 16.24
C ALA A 103 -4.57 22.92 16.54
N TYR A 104 -3.96 22.25 15.55
CA TYR A 104 -2.63 21.65 15.68
C TYR A 104 -1.57 22.74 15.97
N ALA A 105 -1.58 23.82 15.20
CA ALA A 105 -0.64 24.93 15.38
C ALA A 105 -0.72 25.55 16.79
N ALA A 106 -1.92 25.65 17.35
CA ALA A 106 -2.16 26.16 18.71
C ALA A 106 -1.73 25.16 19.81
N ALA A 107 -1.93 23.87 19.58
CA ALA A 107 -1.54 22.82 20.52
C ALA A 107 -0.03 22.59 20.56
N HIS A 108 0.69 22.90 19.48
CA HIS A 108 2.12 22.67 19.32
C HIS A 108 2.91 23.97 19.08
N PRO A 109 2.87 24.95 20.01
CA PRO A 109 3.51 26.25 19.81
C PRO A 109 5.04 26.21 19.79
N ALA A 110 5.64 25.14 20.33
CA ALA A 110 7.10 24.97 20.40
C ALA A 110 7.70 24.35 19.15
N GLU A 111 6.89 23.78 18.26
CA GLU A 111 7.38 23.18 17.02
C GLU A 111 7.81 24.27 16.03
N ALA A 112 9.03 24.12 15.49
CA ALA A 112 9.60 25.08 14.55
C ALA A 112 8.90 25.04 13.17
N TRP A 113 8.33 23.89 12.79
CA TRP A 113 7.58 23.66 11.57
C TRP A 113 6.21 23.03 11.90
N ILE A 114 5.20 23.32 11.10
CA ILE A 114 3.97 22.55 11.07
C ILE A 114 4.12 21.52 9.95
N ARG A 115 4.22 20.23 10.31
CA ARG A 115 4.37 19.11 9.37
C ARG A 115 3.20 18.16 9.50
N GLY A 116 2.84 17.52 8.40
CA GLY A 116 1.73 16.56 8.33
C GLY A 116 1.24 16.40 6.91
N GLY A 117 -0.03 16.10 6.75
CA GLY A 117 -0.61 15.97 5.41
C GLY A 117 -1.89 15.14 5.39
N GLY A 118 -2.27 14.73 4.18
CA GLY A 118 -3.47 13.94 3.95
C GLY A 118 -4.63 14.71 3.31
N TRP A 119 -4.39 15.95 2.87
CA TRP A 119 -5.42 16.73 2.17
C TRP A 119 -5.70 16.17 0.77
N TYR A 120 -6.95 16.24 0.34
CA TYR A 120 -7.42 15.75 -0.95
C TYR A 120 -7.36 16.84 -2.00
N MET A 121 -6.85 16.51 -3.19
CA MET A 121 -6.72 17.45 -4.30
C MET A 121 -8.08 17.96 -4.77
N ASP A 122 -9.10 17.11 -4.85
CA ASP A 122 -10.44 17.46 -5.33
C ASP A 122 -11.22 18.40 -4.40
N ASP A 123 -10.74 18.65 -3.18
CA ASP A 123 -11.29 19.68 -2.27
C ASP A 123 -10.84 21.10 -2.63
N PHE A 124 -9.95 21.24 -3.63
CA PHE A 124 -9.44 22.54 -4.08
C PHE A 124 -9.64 22.74 -5.59
N PRO A 125 -9.93 23.96 -6.04
CA PRO A 125 -10.05 24.25 -7.48
C PRO A 125 -8.79 23.87 -8.24
N GLY A 126 -8.92 23.02 -9.26
CA GLY A 126 -7.79 22.53 -10.05
C GLY A 126 -6.81 21.64 -9.28
N GLY A 127 -7.20 21.15 -8.10
CA GLY A 127 -6.36 20.30 -7.25
C GLY A 127 -5.24 21.03 -6.50
N THR A 128 -5.24 22.37 -6.50
CA THR A 128 -4.10 23.17 -6.05
C THR A 128 -4.48 24.16 -4.94
N PRO A 129 -4.20 23.85 -3.66
CA PRO A 129 -4.40 24.76 -2.54
C PRO A 129 -3.44 25.97 -2.58
N ARG A 130 -3.79 27.03 -1.87
CA ARG A 130 -3.07 28.29 -1.91
C ARG A 130 -2.36 28.59 -0.58
N ARG A 131 -1.15 29.15 -0.66
CA ARG A 131 -0.33 29.55 0.50
C ARG A 131 -1.03 30.53 1.43
N GLU A 132 -1.88 31.43 0.89
CA GLU A 132 -2.57 32.45 1.66
C GLU A 132 -3.46 31.87 2.76
N ASP A 133 -4.01 30.69 2.54
CA ASP A 133 -4.81 29.98 3.53
C ASP A 133 -3.99 29.56 4.76
N LEU A 134 -2.75 29.08 4.53
CA LEU A 134 -1.82 28.71 5.59
C LEU A 134 -1.18 29.94 6.24
N ASP A 135 -0.92 31.00 5.47
CA ASP A 135 -0.38 32.27 5.97
C ASP A 135 -1.30 32.91 7.01
N ALA A 136 -2.62 32.77 6.82
CA ALA A 136 -3.61 33.25 7.78
C ALA A 136 -3.55 32.53 9.14
N ILE A 137 -3.06 31.27 9.17
CA ILE A 137 -2.96 30.44 10.38
C ILE A 137 -1.59 30.57 11.03
N ALA A 138 -0.53 30.49 10.23
CA ALA A 138 0.84 30.40 10.69
C ALA A 138 1.78 31.32 9.87
N PRO A 139 1.64 32.66 10.00
CA PRO A 139 2.44 33.61 9.22
C PRO A 139 3.95 33.54 9.53
N ASP A 140 4.29 33.20 10.77
CA ASP A 140 5.67 33.22 11.28
C ASP A 140 6.36 31.86 11.30
N ARG A 141 5.59 30.77 11.13
CA ARG A 141 6.10 29.40 11.12
C ARG A 141 5.96 28.77 9.73
N PRO A 142 6.99 28.09 9.23
CA PRO A 142 6.87 27.37 7.98
C PRO A 142 5.92 26.16 8.13
N VAL A 143 5.13 25.92 7.08
CA VAL A 143 4.16 24.84 6.98
C VAL A 143 4.52 23.97 5.77
N PHE A 144 4.53 22.66 5.95
CA PHE A 144 4.73 21.67 4.90
C PHE A 144 3.75 20.51 5.11
N LEU A 145 2.71 20.45 4.28
CA LEU A 145 1.65 19.45 4.36
C LEU A 145 1.57 18.69 3.03
N THR A 146 1.91 17.41 3.03
CA THR A 146 1.78 16.56 1.85
C THR A 146 0.31 16.32 1.52
N ASN A 147 -0.02 16.20 0.24
CA ASN A 147 -1.34 15.71 -0.13
C ASN A 147 -1.49 14.23 0.22
N ARG A 148 -2.70 13.69 0.09
CA ARG A 148 -3.03 12.33 0.48
C ARG A 148 -2.15 11.29 -0.23
N ASP A 149 -1.92 11.47 -1.54
CA ASP A 149 -1.17 10.53 -2.37
C ASP A 149 0.36 10.69 -2.27
N GLY A 150 0.84 11.73 -1.59
CA GLY A 150 2.27 11.99 -1.41
C GLY A 150 2.98 12.61 -2.63
N HIS A 151 2.24 12.93 -3.70
CA HIS A 151 2.78 13.50 -4.95
C HIS A 151 2.67 15.03 -5.03
N GLY A 152 2.24 15.69 -3.94
CA GLY A 152 2.16 17.12 -3.82
C GLY A 152 2.37 17.62 -2.40
N ALA A 153 2.79 18.87 -2.26
CA ALA A 153 2.90 19.54 -0.97
C ALA A 153 2.21 20.91 -0.99
N TRP A 154 1.52 21.22 0.09
CA TRP A 154 0.93 22.54 0.37
C TRP A 154 1.81 23.25 1.39
N VAL A 155 2.42 24.35 0.97
CA VAL A 155 3.37 25.13 1.77
C VAL A 155 2.92 26.58 1.88
N ASN A 156 3.29 27.24 2.98
CA ASN A 156 3.01 28.65 3.18
C ASN A 156 4.12 29.56 2.66
N SER A 157 3.90 30.87 2.66
CA SER A 157 4.87 31.89 2.23
C SER A 157 6.17 31.81 3.03
N ARG A 158 6.09 31.50 4.34
CA ARG A 158 7.27 31.39 5.20
C ARG A 158 8.17 30.21 4.80
N ALA A 159 7.59 29.08 4.40
CA ALA A 159 8.33 27.91 3.91
C ALA A 159 9.01 28.22 2.55
N LEU A 160 8.29 28.86 1.63
CA LEU A 160 8.86 29.29 0.33
C LEU A 160 10.00 30.29 0.51
N GLU A 161 9.86 31.25 1.43
CA GLU A 161 10.91 32.24 1.74
C GLU A 161 12.19 31.55 2.26
N LEU A 162 12.05 30.61 3.23
CA LEU A 162 13.19 29.88 3.77
C LEU A 162 13.91 29.04 2.71
N ALA A 163 13.15 28.51 1.77
CA ALA A 163 13.69 27.71 0.67
C ALA A 163 14.23 28.55 -0.50
N GLY A 164 13.99 29.87 -0.50
CA GLY A 164 14.35 30.76 -1.60
C GLY A 164 13.58 30.49 -2.90
N VAL A 165 12.37 29.93 -2.80
CA VAL A 165 11.51 29.64 -3.97
C VAL A 165 10.73 30.91 -4.33
N THR A 166 10.99 31.43 -5.54
CA THR A 166 10.47 32.70 -6.05
C THR A 166 9.88 32.53 -7.46
N ALA A 167 9.44 33.64 -8.06
CA ALA A 167 8.98 33.66 -9.45
C ALA A 167 10.09 33.27 -10.46
N GLU A 168 11.35 33.49 -10.12
CA GLU A 168 12.50 33.19 -10.95
C GLU A 168 13.03 31.74 -10.77
N THR A 169 12.53 31.00 -9.76
CA THR A 169 12.92 29.61 -9.53
C THR A 169 12.38 28.73 -10.67
N SER A 170 13.24 28.05 -11.39
CA SER A 170 12.83 27.10 -12.44
C SER A 170 12.24 25.84 -11.84
N ASP A 171 11.30 25.21 -12.54
CA ASP A 171 10.82 23.89 -12.18
C ASP A 171 11.98 22.87 -12.30
N PRO A 172 12.10 21.93 -11.36
CA PRO A 172 13.03 20.81 -11.52
C PRO A 172 12.57 19.90 -12.68
N ALA A 173 13.50 19.12 -13.23
CA ALA A 173 13.22 18.25 -14.37
C ALA A 173 12.14 17.17 -14.05
N ASP A 174 12.00 16.84 -12.78
CA ASP A 174 11.12 15.81 -12.23
C ASP A 174 9.99 16.37 -11.37
N GLY A 175 9.63 17.65 -11.53
CA GLY A 175 8.55 18.25 -10.74
C GLY A 175 8.09 19.60 -11.28
N ARG A 176 7.06 20.17 -10.63
CA ARG A 176 6.42 21.43 -11.05
C ARG A 176 6.05 22.28 -9.84
N ILE A 177 6.28 23.60 -9.96
CA ILE A 177 5.81 24.61 -9.01
C ILE A 177 4.54 25.23 -9.58
N GLU A 178 3.41 25.16 -8.86
CA GLU A 178 2.20 25.86 -9.26
C GLU A 178 2.36 27.39 -9.11
N ARG A 179 1.92 28.14 -10.12
CA ARG A 179 2.16 29.57 -10.24
C ARG A 179 0.91 30.36 -10.58
N ASP A 180 0.85 31.55 -10.07
CA ASP A 180 -0.11 32.56 -10.51
C ASP A 180 0.28 33.14 -11.88
N ALA A 181 -0.62 33.92 -12.48
CA ALA A 181 -0.41 34.56 -13.78
C ALA A 181 0.80 35.51 -13.82
N ASP A 182 1.23 36.05 -12.68
CA ASP A 182 2.42 36.88 -12.55
C ASP A 182 3.72 36.09 -12.33
N GLY A 183 3.65 34.74 -12.30
CA GLY A 183 4.75 33.83 -12.07
C GLY A 183 5.02 33.50 -10.61
N SER A 184 4.31 34.11 -9.65
CA SER A 184 4.49 33.85 -8.22
C SER A 184 4.09 32.43 -7.85
N PRO A 185 4.86 31.68 -7.01
CA PRO A 185 4.47 30.39 -6.50
C PRO A 185 3.17 30.47 -5.69
N THR A 186 2.17 29.62 -5.98
CA THR A 186 0.90 29.60 -5.28
C THR A 186 0.96 28.93 -3.91
N GLY A 187 1.99 28.12 -3.67
CA GLY A 187 2.14 27.30 -2.46
C GLY A 187 1.92 25.80 -2.68
N THR A 188 1.53 25.38 -3.90
CA THR A 188 1.47 23.97 -4.26
C THR A 188 2.71 23.57 -5.06
N LEU A 189 3.33 22.47 -4.65
CA LEU A 189 4.52 21.90 -5.26
C LEU A 189 4.23 20.43 -5.61
N HIS A 190 4.64 19.99 -6.81
CA HIS A 190 4.42 18.61 -7.27
C HIS A 190 5.75 17.87 -7.48
N GLU A 191 5.77 16.59 -7.14
CA GLU A 191 6.89 15.67 -7.35
C GLU A 191 8.22 16.22 -6.81
N GLY A 192 9.31 16.18 -7.60
CA GLY A 192 10.62 16.70 -7.21
C GLY A 192 10.63 18.18 -6.78
N ALA A 193 9.61 18.99 -7.11
CA ALA A 193 9.52 20.34 -6.60
C ALA A 193 9.24 20.40 -5.08
N MET A 194 8.67 19.35 -4.48
CA MET A 194 8.49 19.22 -3.04
C MET A 194 9.83 19.30 -2.29
N ASP A 195 10.89 18.74 -2.86
CA ASP A 195 12.23 18.70 -2.26
C ASP A 195 12.86 20.10 -2.15
N LEU A 196 12.41 21.05 -2.98
CA LEU A 196 12.90 22.44 -2.88
C LEU A 196 12.64 23.03 -1.49
N VAL A 197 11.52 22.66 -0.87
CA VAL A 197 11.12 23.10 0.48
C VAL A 197 11.37 22.02 1.52
N GLY A 198 11.03 20.77 1.24
CA GLY A 198 11.10 19.64 2.17
C GLY A 198 12.47 19.45 2.83
N ARG A 199 13.56 19.71 2.08
CA ARG A 199 14.94 19.64 2.60
C ARG A 199 15.27 20.61 3.75
N TYR A 200 14.43 21.62 3.99
CA TYR A 200 14.61 22.57 5.09
C TYR A 200 13.75 22.21 6.31
N ALA A 201 12.81 21.29 6.16
CA ALA A 201 12.05 20.76 7.29
C ALA A 201 12.98 19.92 8.20
N PRO A 202 12.76 19.92 9.51
CA PRO A 202 13.53 19.08 10.42
C PRO A 202 13.42 17.60 10.07
N ASP A 203 14.53 16.88 10.16
CA ASP A 203 14.52 15.42 10.04
C ASP A 203 13.75 14.79 11.21
N ASP A 204 13.24 13.58 10.97
CA ASP A 204 12.63 12.78 12.01
C ASP A 204 13.70 12.10 12.86
N THR A 205 13.50 12.11 14.17
CA THR A 205 14.42 11.41 15.06
C THR A 205 14.21 9.89 14.96
N PRO A 206 15.24 9.07 15.26
CA PRO A 206 15.06 7.62 15.34
C PRO A 206 13.93 7.21 16.28
N ALA A 207 13.70 7.95 17.36
CA ALA A 207 12.63 7.68 18.31
C ALA A 207 11.24 7.95 17.70
N ASP A 208 11.09 8.99 16.88
CA ASP A 208 9.85 9.29 16.17
C ASP A 208 9.53 8.17 15.17
N LEU A 209 10.53 7.69 14.41
CA LEU A 209 10.38 6.63 13.42
C LEU A 209 10.03 5.29 14.07
N GLU A 210 10.65 4.96 15.20
CA GLU A 210 10.33 3.75 15.96
C GLU A 210 8.92 3.83 16.54
N ALA A 211 8.52 4.97 17.13
CA ALA A 211 7.18 5.19 17.66
C ALA A 211 6.11 5.11 16.55
N ALA A 212 6.40 5.68 15.39
CA ALA A 212 5.54 5.60 14.22
C ALA A 212 5.34 4.16 13.74
N LEU A 213 6.42 3.37 13.66
CA LEU A 213 6.34 1.96 13.26
C LEU A 213 5.56 1.11 14.28
N VAL A 214 5.74 1.34 15.59
CA VAL A 214 4.96 0.66 16.64
C VAL A 214 3.47 0.96 16.48
N LEU A 215 3.11 2.22 16.27
CA LEU A 215 1.72 2.64 16.07
C LEU A 215 1.15 2.07 14.76
N GLY A 216 1.91 2.13 13.67
CA GLY A 216 1.53 1.56 12.38
C GLY A 216 1.29 0.05 12.46
N GLN A 217 2.21 -0.69 13.08
CA GLN A 217 2.07 -2.14 13.29
C GLN A 217 0.81 -2.48 14.11
N ALA A 218 0.58 -1.77 15.22
CA ALA A 218 -0.60 -2.01 16.04
C ALA A 218 -1.90 -1.75 15.27
N TYR A 219 -1.94 -0.71 14.46
CA TYR A 219 -3.08 -0.40 13.61
C TYR A 219 -3.31 -1.46 12.53
N LEU A 220 -2.28 -1.88 11.80
CA LEU A 220 -2.38 -2.94 10.79
C LEU A 220 -2.82 -4.27 11.42
N HIS A 221 -2.32 -4.61 12.59
CA HIS A 221 -2.79 -5.79 13.32
C HIS A 221 -4.26 -5.71 13.72
N SER A 222 -4.78 -4.53 14.07
CA SER A 222 -6.21 -4.36 14.38
C SER A 222 -7.12 -4.61 13.18
N LEU A 223 -6.56 -4.61 11.98
CA LEU A 223 -7.23 -4.88 10.70
C LEU A 223 -6.96 -6.28 10.14
N GLY A 224 -6.34 -7.17 10.93
CA GLY A 224 -6.08 -8.56 10.52
C GLY A 224 -4.81 -8.75 9.69
N ILE A 225 -4.01 -7.71 9.47
CA ILE A 225 -2.80 -7.77 8.66
C ILE A 225 -1.67 -8.35 9.51
N THR A 226 -1.04 -9.43 9.04
CA THR A 226 0.02 -10.17 9.74
C THR A 226 1.39 -10.05 9.07
N ALA A 227 1.41 -9.62 7.82
CA ALA A 227 2.62 -9.41 7.05
C ALA A 227 2.41 -8.30 6.00
N TRP A 228 3.51 -7.66 5.61
CA TRP A 228 3.44 -6.63 4.56
C TRP A 228 4.75 -6.44 3.81
N GLN A 229 4.65 -5.77 2.66
CA GLN A 229 5.80 -5.17 1.99
C GLN A 229 5.77 -3.66 2.17
N ASP A 230 6.76 -3.12 2.93
CA ASP A 230 6.95 -1.67 3.00
C ASP A 230 7.59 -1.19 1.71
N ALA A 231 6.86 -0.33 1.01
CA ALA A 231 7.20 0.09 -0.33
C ALA A 231 8.24 1.21 -0.40
N ILE A 232 8.70 1.75 0.73
CA ILE A 232 9.78 2.75 0.78
C ILE A 232 10.72 2.44 1.94
N ILE A 233 11.90 1.93 1.64
CA ILE A 233 12.94 1.67 2.65
C ILE A 233 14.20 2.46 2.34
N ARG A 234 14.41 3.53 3.09
CA ARG A 234 15.65 4.31 3.09
C ARG A 234 16.52 3.94 4.29
N PRO A 235 17.87 4.00 4.16
CA PRO A 235 18.78 3.49 5.21
C PRO A 235 18.64 4.20 6.55
N GLU A 236 18.52 5.53 6.52
CA GLU A 236 18.57 6.36 7.74
C GLU A 236 17.22 6.54 8.42
N THR A 237 16.15 6.09 7.79
CA THR A 237 14.76 6.26 8.24
C THR A 237 14.09 4.91 8.50
N GLU A 238 13.34 4.39 7.51
CA GLU A 238 12.50 3.21 7.67
C GLU A 238 13.31 1.95 8.05
N GLU A 239 14.44 1.71 7.35
CA GLU A 239 15.28 0.53 7.61
C GLU A 239 15.79 0.52 9.04
N ARG A 240 16.25 1.67 9.54
CA ARG A 240 16.73 1.80 10.90
C ARG A 240 15.65 1.46 11.94
N ALA A 241 14.42 1.94 11.74
CA ALA A 241 13.30 1.63 12.62
C ALA A 241 12.96 0.14 12.61
N TYR A 242 12.89 -0.49 11.43
CA TYR A 242 12.64 -1.93 11.30
C TYR A 242 13.72 -2.77 11.96
N VAL A 243 15.00 -2.48 11.71
CA VAL A 243 16.12 -3.19 12.32
C VAL A 243 16.11 -3.06 13.84
N ALA A 244 15.80 -1.87 14.36
CA ALA A 244 15.71 -1.63 15.79
C ALA A 244 14.61 -2.48 16.45
N LEU A 245 13.37 -2.44 15.93
CA LEU A 245 12.26 -3.22 16.48
C LEU A 245 12.49 -4.72 16.31
N ALA A 246 12.96 -5.17 15.13
CA ALA A 246 13.25 -6.58 14.89
C ALA A 246 14.33 -7.13 15.83
N SER A 247 15.39 -6.35 16.07
CA SER A 247 16.49 -6.75 16.97
C SER A 247 16.05 -6.89 18.43
N ARG A 248 15.03 -6.13 18.85
CA ARG A 248 14.45 -6.22 20.21
C ARG A 248 13.32 -7.24 20.32
N GLY A 249 12.90 -7.86 19.17
CA GLY A 249 11.75 -8.78 19.13
C GLY A 249 10.39 -8.07 19.24
N GLU A 250 10.34 -6.76 19.00
CA GLU A 250 9.14 -5.93 19.04
C GLU A 250 8.41 -5.88 17.69
N LEU A 251 9.09 -6.30 16.60
CA LEU A 251 8.46 -6.47 15.30
C LEU A 251 7.72 -7.82 15.26
N THR A 252 6.41 -7.78 15.39
CA THR A 252 5.55 -8.98 15.43
C THR A 252 5.07 -9.43 14.06
N ALA A 253 4.93 -8.51 13.11
CA ALA A 253 4.61 -8.82 11.72
C ALA A 253 5.83 -9.33 10.93
N ARG A 254 5.57 -10.01 9.80
CA ARG A 254 6.60 -10.34 8.81
C ARG A 254 6.68 -9.22 7.79
N VAL A 255 7.89 -8.69 7.59
CA VAL A 255 8.08 -7.51 6.75
C VAL A 255 9.10 -7.76 5.66
N VAL A 256 8.70 -7.50 4.44
CA VAL A 256 9.59 -7.36 3.29
C VAL A 256 9.83 -5.88 3.04
N GLY A 257 11.09 -5.46 3.02
CA GLY A 257 11.45 -4.09 2.70
C GLY A 257 11.77 -3.93 1.22
N ALA A 258 11.15 -2.93 0.58
CA ALA A 258 11.49 -2.50 -0.77
C ALA A 258 12.43 -1.30 -0.69
N MET A 259 13.72 -1.54 -0.91
CA MET A 259 14.76 -0.52 -0.83
C MET A 259 14.59 0.51 -1.95
N TRP A 260 14.59 1.79 -1.57
CA TRP A 260 14.36 2.88 -2.50
C TRP A 260 15.49 3.03 -3.52
N TRP A 261 15.15 3.01 -4.81
CA TRP A 261 16.06 3.33 -5.91
C TRP A 261 16.12 4.84 -6.13
N GLU A 262 17.29 5.44 -5.93
CA GLU A 262 17.52 6.85 -6.21
C GLU A 262 17.59 7.08 -7.72
N ARG A 263 16.58 7.69 -8.30
CA ARG A 263 16.42 7.87 -9.76
C ARG A 263 17.51 8.67 -10.44
N HIS A 264 18.24 9.47 -9.68
CA HIS A 264 19.38 10.28 -10.18
C HIS A 264 20.73 9.55 -10.11
N ARG A 265 20.72 8.29 -9.63
CA ARG A 265 21.88 7.42 -9.54
C ARG A 265 21.73 6.24 -10.51
N GLY A 266 22.83 5.52 -10.74
CA GLY A 266 22.89 4.39 -11.66
C GLY A 266 23.10 3.03 -10.97
N ALA A 267 23.73 2.10 -11.69
CA ALA A 267 23.96 0.72 -11.26
C ALA A 267 24.84 0.57 -10.01
N GLU A 268 25.60 1.59 -9.64
CA GLU A 268 26.45 1.60 -8.44
C GLU A 268 25.65 1.35 -7.14
N GLN A 269 24.34 1.65 -7.14
CA GLN A 269 23.46 1.39 -6.01
C GLN A 269 23.27 -0.12 -5.73
N ILE A 270 23.45 -0.97 -6.74
CA ILE A 270 23.17 -2.41 -6.62
C ILE A 270 24.09 -3.08 -5.59
N GLU A 271 25.37 -2.69 -5.55
CA GLU A 271 26.31 -3.20 -4.54
C GLU A 271 25.90 -2.77 -3.13
N GLU A 272 25.40 -1.53 -2.97
CA GLU A 272 24.88 -1.03 -1.70
C GLU A 272 23.65 -1.85 -1.25
N PHE A 273 22.72 -2.17 -2.15
CA PHE A 273 21.56 -3.01 -1.84
C PHE A 273 21.94 -4.43 -1.45
N VAL A 274 22.92 -5.02 -2.12
CA VAL A 274 23.44 -6.37 -1.77
C VAL A 274 23.99 -6.37 -0.35
N GLU A 275 24.78 -5.36 0.01
CA GLU A 275 25.32 -5.25 1.37
C GLU A 275 24.23 -4.95 2.39
N ARG A 276 23.30 -4.04 2.12
CA ARG A 276 22.17 -3.74 3.00
C ARG A 276 21.35 -4.99 3.26
N ARG A 277 20.94 -5.74 2.23
CA ARG A 277 20.22 -7.01 2.38
C ARG A 277 20.93 -7.98 3.32
N ARG A 278 22.28 -8.05 3.23
CA ARG A 278 23.10 -8.94 4.05
C ARG A 278 23.13 -8.52 5.53
N VAL A 279 23.21 -7.21 5.81
CA VAL A 279 23.44 -6.72 7.18
C VAL A 279 22.16 -6.34 7.92
N THR A 280 21.07 -6.05 7.22
CA THR A 280 19.82 -5.56 7.82
C THR A 280 18.72 -6.63 7.92
N SER A 281 18.90 -7.81 7.31
CA SER A 281 17.94 -8.92 7.47
C SER A 281 18.03 -9.48 8.88
N VAL A 282 17.06 -9.11 9.73
CA VAL A 282 17.01 -9.44 11.15
C VAL A 282 15.61 -9.90 11.56
N GLY A 283 15.53 -11.06 12.21
CA GLY A 283 14.26 -11.58 12.74
C GLY A 283 13.20 -11.71 11.65
N ARG A 284 12.15 -10.90 11.73
CA ARG A 284 11.01 -10.91 10.79
C ARG A 284 11.11 -9.83 9.69
N TYR A 285 12.20 -9.07 9.65
CA TYR A 285 12.46 -8.06 8.63
C TYR A 285 13.49 -8.53 7.62
N HIS A 286 13.16 -8.45 6.32
CA HIS A 286 14.04 -8.82 5.21
C HIS A 286 13.93 -7.81 4.08
N ALA A 287 15.04 -7.09 3.76
CA ALA A 287 15.09 -6.13 2.65
C ALA A 287 15.48 -6.86 1.35
N THR A 288 14.52 -7.45 0.65
CA THR A 288 14.74 -8.31 -0.53
C THR A 288 14.15 -7.75 -1.82
N SER A 289 13.47 -6.62 -1.76
CA SER A 289 12.86 -5.93 -2.90
C SER A 289 13.54 -4.59 -3.14
N VAL A 290 13.43 -4.06 -4.36
CA VAL A 290 13.87 -2.70 -4.74
C VAL A 290 12.69 -1.95 -5.33
N LYS A 291 12.36 -0.79 -4.74
CA LYS A 291 11.30 0.11 -5.18
C LYS A 291 11.79 1.00 -6.31
N LEU A 292 11.12 0.92 -7.43
CA LEU A 292 11.38 1.68 -8.66
C LEU A 292 10.18 2.60 -8.95
N MET A 293 10.38 3.90 -8.81
CA MET A 293 9.37 4.93 -9.06
C MET A 293 9.39 5.29 -10.55
N MET A 294 8.44 4.74 -11.33
CA MET A 294 8.46 4.91 -12.79
C MET A 294 7.83 6.21 -13.25
N ASP A 295 6.78 6.66 -12.58
CA ASP A 295 6.05 7.89 -12.92
C ASP A 295 5.41 8.50 -11.67
N GLY A 296 4.62 9.55 -11.85
CA GLY A 296 3.78 10.15 -10.80
C GLY A 296 2.33 9.67 -10.91
N VAL A 297 1.37 10.60 -10.77
CA VAL A 297 -0.08 10.33 -10.78
C VAL A 297 -0.80 11.06 -11.91
N LEU A 298 -2.01 10.58 -12.28
CA LEU A 298 -2.77 11.18 -13.40
C LEU A 298 -3.33 12.57 -13.03
N GLU A 299 -3.72 12.77 -11.80
CA GLU A 299 -4.42 13.93 -11.28
C GLU A 299 -3.59 15.22 -11.36
N ASN A 300 -2.28 15.09 -11.32
CA ASN A 300 -1.34 16.21 -11.51
C ASN A 300 -0.61 16.14 -12.86
N PHE A 301 -1.02 15.23 -13.77
CA PHE A 301 -0.47 15.04 -15.11
C PHE A 301 0.99 14.58 -15.14
N THR A 302 1.45 13.86 -14.12
CA THR A 302 2.80 13.28 -14.06
C THR A 302 2.82 11.77 -14.31
N GLY A 303 1.67 11.09 -14.28
CA GLY A 303 1.54 9.70 -14.74
C GLY A 303 1.94 9.57 -16.21
N ALA A 304 2.88 8.66 -16.52
CA ALA A 304 3.45 8.55 -17.86
C ALA A 304 2.55 7.78 -18.82
N MET A 305 2.08 8.44 -19.87
CA MET A 305 1.12 7.93 -20.83
C MET A 305 1.75 7.66 -22.21
N LEU A 306 1.30 6.62 -22.89
CA LEU A 306 1.68 6.34 -24.29
C LEU A 306 1.17 7.42 -25.25
N GLU A 307 -0.05 7.91 -25.03
CA GLU A 307 -0.66 9.00 -25.77
C GLU A 307 -0.89 10.21 -24.86
N PRO A 308 -0.77 11.45 -25.37
CA PRO A 308 -0.92 12.65 -24.55
C PRO A 308 -2.25 12.71 -23.80
N TYR A 309 -2.25 13.42 -22.66
CA TYR A 309 -3.47 13.83 -21.97
C TYR A 309 -4.33 14.73 -22.85
N LEU A 310 -5.63 14.74 -22.61
CA LEU A 310 -6.55 15.73 -23.15
C LEU A 310 -6.56 16.99 -22.27
N ASP A 311 -7.16 18.06 -22.77
CA ASP A 311 -7.28 19.36 -22.06
C ASP A 311 -8.51 19.43 -21.12
N GLY A 312 -9.22 18.32 -20.93
CA GLY A 312 -10.48 18.25 -20.15
C GLY A 312 -11.72 18.72 -20.92
N HIS A 313 -11.55 19.27 -22.13
CA HIS A 313 -12.64 19.70 -23.02
C HIS A 313 -12.66 18.89 -24.34
N GLY A 314 -11.84 17.85 -24.40
CA GLY A 314 -11.72 16.96 -25.57
C GLY A 314 -10.66 17.39 -26.59
N GLY A 315 -9.94 18.48 -26.34
CA GLY A 315 -8.76 18.90 -27.11
C GLY A 315 -7.55 18.06 -26.72
N THR A 316 -6.57 17.95 -27.63
CA THR A 316 -5.30 17.25 -27.40
C THR A 316 -4.27 18.20 -26.83
N THR A 317 -3.40 17.69 -25.95
CA THR A 317 -2.20 18.40 -25.46
C THR A 317 -0.94 17.68 -25.97
N ASP A 318 0.24 18.22 -25.66
CA ASP A 318 1.52 17.55 -25.91
C ASP A 318 2.04 16.83 -24.65
N ASN A 319 1.34 16.96 -23.51
CA ASN A 319 1.76 16.39 -22.24
C ASN A 319 1.50 14.87 -22.21
N ARG A 320 2.55 14.09 -21.96
CA ARG A 320 2.50 12.63 -21.79
C ARG A 320 2.86 12.19 -20.37
N GLY A 321 2.91 13.11 -19.41
CA GLY A 321 3.44 12.82 -18.07
C GLY A 321 4.97 12.71 -18.06
N LEU A 322 5.49 12.08 -17.01
CA LEU A 322 6.93 12.02 -16.74
C LEU A 322 7.36 10.57 -16.46
N LEU A 323 8.18 9.98 -17.33
CA LEU A 323 8.96 8.81 -16.94
C LEU A 323 10.13 9.27 -16.05
N GLN A 324 10.15 8.82 -14.80
CA GLN A 324 11.11 9.24 -13.80
C GLN A 324 12.45 8.48 -13.88
N ILE A 325 12.43 7.32 -14.53
CA ILE A 325 13.62 6.48 -14.78
C ILE A 325 13.75 6.27 -16.29
N ASP A 326 14.94 6.51 -16.82
CA ASP A 326 15.22 6.28 -18.23
C ASP A 326 15.05 4.79 -18.61
N PRO A 327 14.23 4.44 -19.61
CA PRO A 327 13.92 3.04 -19.96
C PRO A 327 15.13 2.20 -20.39
N GLU A 328 16.15 2.81 -21.04
CA GLU A 328 17.36 2.09 -21.47
C GLU A 328 18.20 1.72 -20.23
N GLY A 329 18.41 2.69 -19.33
CA GLY A 329 19.06 2.47 -18.04
C GLY A 329 18.32 1.44 -17.21
N LEU A 330 16.99 1.57 -17.08
CA LEU A 330 16.13 0.64 -16.33
C LEU A 330 16.32 -0.80 -16.77
N SER A 331 16.29 -1.08 -18.09
CA SER A 331 16.44 -2.43 -18.64
C SER A 331 17.77 -3.07 -18.26
N SER A 332 18.86 -2.28 -18.27
CA SER A 332 20.18 -2.73 -17.83
C SER A 332 20.26 -2.97 -16.33
N TRP A 333 19.74 -2.02 -15.52
CA TRP A 333 19.79 -2.11 -14.06
C TRP A 333 18.90 -3.24 -13.54
N LEU A 334 17.71 -3.41 -14.10
CA LEU A 334 16.82 -4.50 -13.72
C LEU A 334 17.43 -5.87 -14.02
N SER A 335 18.12 -6.02 -15.16
CA SER A 335 18.82 -7.27 -15.47
C SER A 335 19.90 -7.59 -14.43
N GLN A 336 20.60 -6.56 -13.91
CA GLN A 336 21.60 -6.73 -12.85
C GLN A 336 20.93 -7.04 -11.49
N LEU A 337 19.86 -6.36 -11.13
CA LEU A 337 19.08 -6.64 -9.90
C LEU A 337 18.52 -8.06 -9.89
N ASP A 338 17.92 -8.49 -11.00
CA ASP A 338 17.40 -9.85 -11.17
C ASP A 338 18.50 -10.91 -11.05
N ALA A 339 19.69 -10.65 -11.64
CA ALA A 339 20.84 -11.57 -11.56
C ALA A 339 21.37 -11.78 -10.14
N VAL A 340 21.23 -10.77 -9.25
CA VAL A 340 21.60 -10.88 -7.83
C VAL A 340 20.42 -11.20 -6.92
N GLY A 341 19.25 -11.53 -7.50
CA GLY A 341 18.07 -12.06 -6.81
C GLY A 341 17.25 -11.03 -6.07
N PHE A 342 17.21 -9.77 -6.53
CA PHE A 342 16.27 -8.78 -6.03
C PHE A 342 14.95 -8.84 -6.78
N GLN A 343 13.86 -8.73 -6.03
CA GLN A 343 12.53 -8.44 -6.56
C GLN A 343 12.45 -6.98 -6.98
N ALA A 344 11.86 -6.71 -8.15
CA ALA A 344 11.49 -5.35 -8.54
C ALA A 344 10.07 -5.05 -8.09
N HIS A 345 9.90 -3.93 -7.39
CA HIS A 345 8.64 -3.37 -6.96
C HIS A 345 8.43 -2.04 -7.69
N PHE A 346 7.68 -2.05 -8.79
CA PHE A 346 7.43 -0.85 -9.57
C PHE A 346 6.23 -0.08 -9.03
N HIS A 347 6.36 1.24 -8.96
CA HIS A 347 5.23 2.16 -9.04
C HIS A 347 4.98 2.46 -10.51
N ALA A 348 3.80 2.19 -11.04
CA ALA A 348 3.44 2.58 -12.39
C ALA A 348 1.92 2.81 -12.50
N ILE A 349 1.56 4.05 -12.77
CA ILE A 349 0.20 4.57 -12.86
C ILE A 349 -0.26 4.61 -14.32
N GLY A 350 0.49 5.28 -15.19
CA GLY A 350 0.17 5.43 -16.60
C GLY A 350 0.58 4.22 -17.44
N ASP A 351 -0.10 4.03 -18.56
CA ASP A 351 0.14 2.92 -19.49
C ASP A 351 1.55 2.95 -20.10
N GLY A 352 2.18 4.11 -20.21
CA GLY A 352 3.58 4.26 -20.60
C GLY A 352 4.56 3.72 -19.55
N ALA A 353 4.30 4.00 -18.28
CA ALA A 353 5.11 3.48 -17.17
C ALA A 353 4.96 1.97 -17.00
N VAL A 354 3.73 1.46 -17.11
CA VAL A 354 3.46 0.00 -17.08
C VAL A 354 4.21 -0.70 -18.20
N ARG A 355 4.14 -0.17 -19.44
CA ARG A 355 4.86 -0.74 -20.59
C ARG A 355 6.37 -0.73 -20.38
N ALA A 356 6.96 0.38 -19.95
CA ALA A 356 8.39 0.47 -19.68
C ALA A 356 8.84 -0.54 -18.60
N SER A 357 8.04 -0.74 -17.55
CA SER A 357 8.30 -1.74 -16.52
C SER A 357 8.28 -3.16 -17.07
N LEU A 358 7.27 -3.50 -17.88
CA LEU A 358 7.17 -4.82 -18.54
C LEU A 358 8.30 -5.06 -19.54
N ASP A 359 8.73 -4.03 -20.27
CA ASP A 359 9.86 -4.09 -21.22
C ASP A 359 11.17 -4.36 -20.49
N ALA A 360 11.39 -3.71 -19.34
CA ALA A 360 12.56 -3.94 -18.50
C ALA A 360 12.58 -5.38 -17.93
N VAL A 361 11.43 -5.91 -17.49
CA VAL A 361 11.34 -7.32 -17.06
C VAL A 361 11.60 -8.27 -18.22
N ALA A 362 11.09 -7.97 -19.41
CA ALA A 362 11.38 -8.76 -20.61
C ALA A 362 12.88 -8.78 -20.94
N ALA A 363 13.57 -7.64 -20.81
CA ALA A 363 15.02 -7.56 -20.98
C ALA A 363 15.78 -8.40 -19.95
N ALA A 364 15.37 -8.34 -18.67
CA ALA A 364 15.96 -9.17 -17.61
C ALA A 364 15.75 -10.67 -17.86
N ARG A 365 14.57 -11.10 -18.27
CA ARG A 365 14.28 -12.50 -18.65
C ARG A 365 15.09 -12.95 -19.87
N HIS A 366 15.31 -12.04 -20.83
CA HIS A 366 16.16 -12.35 -21.99
C HIS A 366 17.64 -12.51 -21.57
N ALA A 367 18.13 -11.67 -20.68
CA ALA A 367 19.53 -11.70 -20.24
C ALA A 367 19.85 -12.87 -19.32
N ASN A 368 18.97 -13.17 -18.35
CA ASN A 368 19.22 -14.08 -17.23
C ASN A 368 18.46 -15.42 -17.34
N GLY A 369 17.44 -15.48 -18.19
CA GLY A 369 16.48 -16.60 -18.21
C GLY A 369 15.41 -16.47 -17.12
N PRO A 370 14.63 -17.53 -16.88
CA PRO A 370 13.61 -17.57 -15.83
C PRO A 370 14.23 -17.44 -14.44
N SER A 371 13.62 -16.62 -13.59
CA SER A 371 13.99 -16.44 -12.18
C SER A 371 12.75 -16.40 -11.30
N ASP A 372 12.87 -16.72 -10.00
CA ASP A 372 11.82 -16.59 -8.99
C ASP A 372 11.94 -15.27 -8.22
N THR A 373 12.30 -14.18 -8.91
CA THR A 373 12.36 -12.84 -8.28
C THR A 373 10.99 -12.20 -8.11
N ARG A 374 9.95 -12.71 -8.78
CA ARG A 374 8.54 -12.30 -8.65
C ARG A 374 8.34 -10.78 -8.74
N PRO A 375 8.82 -10.12 -9.83
CA PRO A 375 8.60 -8.68 -9.99
C PRO A 375 7.11 -8.37 -9.96
N HIS A 376 6.75 -7.22 -9.41
CA HIS A 376 5.36 -6.78 -9.40
C HIS A 376 5.23 -5.29 -9.71
N ILE A 377 4.10 -4.91 -10.31
CA ILE A 377 3.76 -3.53 -10.63
C ILE A 377 2.60 -3.12 -9.73
N ALA A 378 2.83 -2.11 -8.90
CA ALA A 378 1.83 -1.50 -8.04
C ALA A 378 1.06 -0.40 -8.79
N HIS A 379 -0.16 -0.16 -8.33
CA HIS A 379 -1.14 0.83 -8.78
C HIS A 379 -1.84 0.43 -10.08
N ILE A 380 -1.11 0.15 -11.17
CA ILE A 380 -1.70 -0.36 -12.42
C ILE A 380 -3.01 0.36 -12.79
N GLN A 381 -3.03 1.71 -12.64
CA GLN A 381 -4.26 2.45 -12.84
C GLN A 381 -4.70 2.40 -14.30
N VAL A 382 -3.83 2.75 -15.25
CA VAL A 382 -4.13 2.61 -16.67
C VAL A 382 -3.23 1.56 -17.31
N ILE A 383 -3.82 0.51 -17.89
CA ILE A 383 -3.07 -0.53 -18.59
C ILE A 383 -3.56 -0.60 -20.04
N HIS A 384 -2.64 -0.42 -20.98
CA HIS A 384 -2.96 -0.65 -22.38
C HIS A 384 -3.38 -2.12 -22.59
N PRO A 385 -4.49 -2.42 -23.30
CA PRO A 385 -5.01 -3.79 -23.41
C PRO A 385 -4.01 -4.82 -23.94
N GLU A 386 -3.07 -4.41 -24.80
CA GLU A 386 -2.01 -5.29 -25.31
C GLU A 386 -1.01 -5.73 -24.23
N ASP A 387 -0.89 -4.97 -23.13
CA ASP A 387 0.05 -5.28 -22.04
C ASP A 387 -0.54 -6.23 -21.00
N VAL A 388 -1.86 -6.37 -20.90
CA VAL A 388 -2.53 -7.27 -19.95
C VAL A 388 -1.99 -8.72 -19.99
N PRO A 389 -1.86 -9.39 -21.15
CA PRO A 389 -1.32 -10.74 -21.20
C PRO A 389 0.17 -10.83 -20.88
N ARG A 390 0.92 -9.73 -20.93
CA ARG A 390 2.36 -9.70 -20.64
C ARG A 390 2.67 -9.95 -19.18
N PHE A 391 1.79 -9.60 -18.25
CA PHE A 391 1.95 -9.90 -16.82
C PHE A 391 2.19 -11.40 -16.62
N ARG A 392 1.31 -12.24 -17.13
CA ARG A 392 1.49 -13.70 -17.04
C ARG A 392 2.73 -14.17 -17.81
N LEU A 393 2.92 -13.70 -19.04
CA LEU A 393 4.01 -14.17 -19.91
C LEU A 393 5.39 -13.91 -19.31
N LEU A 394 5.55 -12.81 -18.58
CA LEU A 394 6.80 -12.39 -17.96
C LEU A 394 6.92 -12.81 -16.48
N GLY A 395 5.84 -13.36 -15.89
CA GLY A 395 5.79 -13.70 -14.47
C GLY A 395 5.75 -12.46 -13.56
N VAL A 396 5.14 -11.37 -14.04
CA VAL A 396 4.92 -10.14 -13.27
C VAL A 396 3.62 -10.26 -12.50
N ALA A 397 3.62 -9.98 -11.20
CA ALA A 397 2.40 -9.89 -10.42
C ALA A 397 1.75 -8.49 -10.56
N ALA A 398 0.43 -8.47 -10.61
CA ALA A 398 -0.35 -7.24 -10.58
C ALA A 398 -0.69 -6.91 -9.13
N ASN A 399 -0.13 -5.83 -8.59
CA ASN A 399 -0.35 -5.39 -7.22
C ASN A 399 -1.36 -4.24 -7.22
N ALA A 400 -2.61 -4.56 -6.90
CA ALA A 400 -3.74 -3.66 -7.02
C ALA A 400 -4.01 -2.88 -5.72
N GLN A 401 -4.44 -1.62 -5.86
CA GLN A 401 -4.99 -0.78 -4.80
C GLN A 401 -6.48 -0.55 -5.10
N PRO A 402 -7.35 -1.49 -4.69
CA PRO A 402 -8.74 -1.47 -5.15
C PRO A 402 -9.57 -0.32 -4.59
N TYR A 403 -9.16 0.32 -3.50
CA TYR A 403 -9.89 1.45 -2.93
C TYR A 403 -10.06 2.63 -3.89
N TRP A 404 -9.15 2.77 -4.88
CA TRP A 404 -9.21 3.84 -5.88
C TRP A 404 -10.12 3.52 -7.08
N ALA A 405 -10.58 2.28 -7.18
CA ALA A 405 -11.31 1.80 -8.35
C ALA A 405 -12.83 2.09 -8.27
N CYS A 406 -13.21 3.34 -7.99
CA CYS A 406 -14.59 3.79 -7.85
C CYS A 406 -14.77 5.21 -8.39
N HIS A 407 -16.03 5.64 -8.52
CA HIS A 407 -16.38 7.03 -8.79
C HIS A 407 -16.26 7.86 -7.52
N GLU A 408 -15.32 8.77 -7.51
CA GLU A 408 -15.11 9.79 -6.47
C GLU A 408 -14.68 11.11 -7.13
N GLY A 409 -14.55 12.20 -6.35
CA GLY A 409 -14.23 13.52 -6.89
C GLY A 409 -12.93 13.57 -7.68
N GLN A 410 -11.89 12.90 -7.19
CA GLN A 410 -10.59 12.84 -7.85
C GLN A 410 -10.66 12.09 -9.19
N MET A 411 -11.32 10.93 -9.21
CA MET A 411 -11.56 10.15 -10.43
C MET A 411 -12.39 10.91 -11.45
N ASP A 412 -13.52 11.48 -11.03
CA ASP A 412 -14.51 12.06 -11.93
C ASP A 412 -14.08 13.43 -12.47
N ASN A 413 -13.34 14.23 -11.68
CA ASN A 413 -12.99 15.60 -12.03
C ASN A 413 -11.55 15.78 -12.48
N LEU A 414 -10.61 14.98 -11.96
CA LEU A 414 -9.17 15.17 -12.20
C LEU A 414 -8.55 14.06 -13.08
N THR A 415 -9.26 12.94 -13.32
CA THR A 415 -8.72 11.81 -14.10
C THR A 415 -9.50 11.56 -15.38
N ILE A 416 -10.77 11.17 -15.30
CA ILE A 416 -11.58 10.74 -16.47
C ILE A 416 -11.61 11.78 -17.59
N PRO A 417 -11.83 13.10 -17.34
CA PRO A 417 -11.93 14.09 -18.40
C PRO A 417 -10.66 14.22 -19.26
N PHE A 418 -9.51 13.83 -18.72
CA PHE A 418 -8.20 13.99 -19.35
C PHE A 418 -7.70 12.73 -20.08
N LEU A 419 -8.44 11.62 -19.99
CA LEU A 419 -8.04 10.34 -20.61
C LEU A 419 -8.78 10.03 -21.91
N GLY A 420 -9.92 10.66 -22.21
CA GLY A 420 -10.78 10.25 -23.33
C GLY A 420 -11.20 8.78 -23.15
N ASP A 421 -11.30 8.00 -24.25
CA ASP A 421 -11.72 6.60 -24.19
C ASP A 421 -10.79 5.69 -23.36
N ARG A 422 -9.56 6.12 -23.07
CA ARG A 422 -8.60 5.38 -22.25
C ARG A 422 -9.02 5.25 -20.78
N TRP A 423 -9.97 6.05 -20.30
CA TRP A 423 -10.53 5.89 -18.98
C TRP A 423 -11.10 4.48 -18.74
N ARG A 424 -11.46 3.77 -19.80
CA ARG A 424 -11.96 2.39 -19.76
C ARG A 424 -10.87 1.34 -19.50
N TRP A 425 -9.62 1.73 -19.50
CA TRP A 425 -8.46 0.85 -19.25
C TRP A 425 -8.01 0.88 -17.79
N GLN A 426 -8.77 1.57 -16.94
CA GLN A 426 -8.41 1.75 -15.54
C GLN A 426 -8.77 0.53 -14.71
N TYR A 427 -7.82 0.15 -13.84
CA TYR A 427 -7.98 -0.92 -12.85
C TYR A 427 -8.57 -2.21 -13.42
N PRO A 428 -7.96 -2.83 -14.44
CA PRO A 428 -8.50 -3.99 -15.15
C PRO A 428 -8.26 -5.29 -14.38
N PHE A 429 -8.74 -5.36 -13.13
CA PHE A 429 -8.43 -6.45 -12.20
C PHE A 429 -8.93 -7.80 -12.69
N ARG A 430 -10.17 -7.87 -13.17
CA ARG A 430 -10.73 -9.10 -13.72
C ARG A 430 -10.03 -9.52 -14.98
N SER A 431 -9.71 -8.57 -15.87
CA SER A 431 -8.98 -8.82 -17.10
C SER A 431 -7.58 -9.38 -16.85
N LEU A 432 -6.84 -8.83 -15.90
CA LEU A 432 -5.53 -9.33 -15.47
C LEU A 432 -5.63 -10.76 -14.91
N ARG A 433 -6.61 -11.01 -14.01
CA ARG A 433 -6.85 -12.33 -13.47
C ARG A 433 -7.24 -13.33 -14.54
N ALA A 434 -8.14 -12.96 -15.45
CA ALA A 434 -8.56 -13.81 -16.58
C ALA A 434 -7.41 -14.13 -17.53
N ALA A 435 -6.47 -13.20 -17.72
CA ALA A 435 -5.23 -13.43 -18.46
C ALA A 435 -4.24 -14.33 -17.72
N GLY A 436 -4.51 -14.68 -16.44
CA GLY A 436 -3.71 -15.57 -15.63
C GLY A 436 -2.53 -14.89 -14.93
N ALA A 437 -2.56 -13.57 -14.77
CA ALA A 437 -1.62 -12.86 -13.88
C ALA A 437 -1.88 -13.25 -12.41
N VAL A 438 -0.82 -13.29 -11.61
CA VAL A 438 -0.97 -13.31 -10.15
C VAL A 438 -1.48 -11.94 -9.73
N LEU A 439 -2.62 -11.92 -9.05
CA LEU A 439 -3.17 -10.70 -8.46
C LEU A 439 -2.84 -10.67 -6.96
N ALA A 440 -2.16 -9.63 -6.54
CA ALA A 440 -1.94 -9.27 -5.14
C ALA A 440 -2.61 -7.93 -4.86
N MET A 441 -2.90 -7.66 -3.59
CA MET A 441 -3.46 -6.38 -3.16
C MET A 441 -2.61 -5.76 -2.06
N GLY A 442 -2.58 -4.45 -2.05
CA GLY A 442 -1.95 -3.62 -1.05
C GLY A 442 -2.71 -2.31 -0.91
N SER A 443 -2.69 -1.73 0.27
CA SER A 443 -3.51 -0.57 0.60
C SER A 443 -2.93 0.75 0.15
N ASP A 444 -1.60 0.79 0.02
CA ASP A 444 -0.85 2.04 -0.08
C ASP A 444 -1.13 3.00 1.10
N TRP A 445 -1.45 2.46 2.30
CA TRP A 445 -1.62 3.28 3.48
C TRP A 445 -0.31 4.03 3.79
N SER A 446 -0.31 5.32 3.95
CA SER A 446 -1.40 6.26 4.36
C SER A 446 -2.16 6.92 3.21
N VAL A 447 -1.88 6.60 1.95
CA VAL A 447 -2.59 7.18 0.79
C VAL A 447 -4.09 6.81 0.83
N SER A 448 -4.42 5.59 1.20
CA SER A 448 -5.80 5.14 1.42
C SER A 448 -5.94 4.37 2.73
N THR A 449 -7.12 3.85 3.00
CA THR A 449 -7.37 3.02 4.18
C THR A 449 -6.60 1.70 4.07
N PRO A 450 -5.96 1.20 5.15
CA PRO A 450 -5.36 -0.12 5.12
C PRO A 450 -6.35 -1.25 5.47
N ASP A 451 -7.67 -0.98 5.52
CA ASP A 451 -8.67 -1.98 5.85
C ASP A 451 -8.91 -2.93 4.66
N PRO A 452 -8.44 -4.20 4.73
CA PRO A 452 -8.60 -5.14 3.63
C PRO A 452 -10.06 -5.46 3.31
N LEU A 453 -10.98 -5.27 4.26
CA LEU A 453 -12.41 -5.53 4.05
C LEU A 453 -13.07 -4.42 3.23
N LEU A 454 -12.69 -3.16 3.45
CA LEU A 454 -13.09 -2.04 2.60
C LEU A 454 -12.48 -2.17 1.19
N GLU A 455 -11.20 -2.48 1.11
CA GLU A 455 -10.51 -2.72 -0.16
C GLU A 455 -11.16 -3.85 -0.98
N MET A 456 -11.51 -4.98 -0.32
CA MET A 456 -12.22 -6.08 -0.97
C MET A 456 -13.63 -5.68 -1.40
N GLU A 457 -14.34 -4.85 -0.62
CA GLU A 457 -15.64 -4.34 -1.04
C GLU A 457 -15.55 -3.56 -2.35
N LEU A 458 -14.57 -2.65 -2.45
CA LEU A 458 -14.39 -1.87 -3.66
C LEU A 458 -13.93 -2.74 -4.85
N ALA A 459 -13.12 -3.75 -4.63
CA ALA A 459 -12.77 -4.71 -5.68
C ALA A 459 -14.00 -5.47 -6.22
N VAL A 460 -14.98 -5.76 -5.37
CA VAL A 460 -16.20 -6.51 -5.70
C VAL A 460 -17.31 -5.61 -6.20
N GLU A 461 -17.55 -4.45 -5.59
CA GLU A 461 -18.69 -3.58 -5.90
C GLU A 461 -18.32 -2.42 -6.83
N ARG A 462 -17.08 -1.92 -6.82
CA ARG A 462 -16.59 -0.77 -7.63
C ARG A 462 -17.35 0.52 -7.32
N VAL A 463 -17.80 0.66 -6.08
CA VAL A 463 -18.52 1.82 -5.54
C VAL A 463 -17.89 2.20 -4.21
N ALA A 464 -17.63 3.48 -4.00
CA ALA A 464 -17.11 3.96 -2.72
C ALA A 464 -18.08 3.63 -1.58
N ASP A 465 -17.54 3.32 -0.41
CA ASP A 465 -18.30 2.87 0.75
C ASP A 465 -19.29 3.92 1.28
N ASP A 466 -18.96 5.20 1.19
CA ASP A 466 -19.85 6.34 1.51
C ASP A 466 -20.96 6.56 0.47
N SER A 467 -20.81 6.00 -0.72
CA SER A 467 -21.71 6.16 -1.87
C SER A 467 -22.52 4.90 -2.20
N ARG A 468 -22.55 3.91 -1.30
CA ARG A 468 -23.30 2.64 -1.49
C ARG A 468 -24.75 2.88 -1.88
N GLY A 469 -25.15 2.30 -3.01
CA GLY A 469 -26.52 2.43 -3.54
C GLY A 469 -26.88 3.82 -4.10
N GLN A 470 -25.92 4.74 -4.19
CA GLN A 470 -26.15 6.09 -4.69
C GLN A 470 -25.42 6.36 -6.01
N LYS A 471 -24.25 5.75 -6.22
CA LYS A 471 -23.46 5.88 -7.45
C LYS A 471 -23.44 4.59 -8.25
N GLU A 472 -23.28 4.73 -9.55
CA GLU A 472 -23.01 3.60 -10.44
C GLU A 472 -21.58 3.09 -10.22
N PRO A 473 -21.32 1.79 -10.42
CA PRO A 473 -19.98 1.22 -10.32
C PRO A 473 -19.06 1.71 -11.43
N LEU A 474 -17.81 2.03 -11.08
CA LEU A 474 -16.77 2.31 -12.08
C LEU A 474 -16.38 1.00 -12.79
N LEU A 475 -16.59 0.90 -14.12
CA LEU A 475 -16.23 -0.26 -14.94
C LEU A 475 -16.69 -1.59 -14.30
N PRO A 476 -18.00 -1.85 -14.20
CA PRO A 476 -18.56 -3.01 -13.50
C PRO A 476 -18.12 -4.36 -14.07
N GLU A 477 -17.64 -4.38 -15.33
CA GLU A 477 -17.05 -5.55 -15.98
C GLU A 477 -15.71 -6.00 -15.36
N GLU A 478 -15.03 -5.11 -14.64
CA GLU A 478 -13.75 -5.38 -13.98
C GLU A 478 -13.89 -5.74 -12.47
N ARG A 479 -15.10 -6.00 -12.02
CA ARG A 479 -15.38 -6.52 -10.67
C ARG A 479 -14.73 -7.87 -10.45
N LEU A 480 -14.24 -8.09 -9.24
CA LEU A 480 -13.79 -9.40 -8.78
C LEU A 480 -14.89 -10.14 -8.01
N ASP A 481 -14.79 -11.45 -7.94
CA ASP A 481 -15.53 -12.22 -6.95
C ASP A 481 -14.87 -12.07 -5.57
N LEU A 482 -15.66 -12.14 -4.49
CA LEU A 482 -15.15 -12.00 -3.11
C LEU A 482 -14.02 -12.99 -2.79
N ILE A 483 -14.10 -14.20 -3.30
CA ILE A 483 -13.04 -15.21 -3.06
C ILE A 483 -11.73 -14.83 -3.76
N ASP A 484 -11.78 -14.17 -4.93
CA ASP A 484 -10.62 -13.68 -5.65
C ASP A 484 -10.00 -12.46 -4.95
N ALA A 485 -10.82 -11.57 -4.41
CA ALA A 485 -10.37 -10.44 -3.62
C ALA A 485 -9.70 -10.91 -2.31
N LEU A 486 -10.30 -11.89 -1.63
CA LEU A 486 -9.70 -12.52 -0.45
C LEU A 486 -8.38 -13.22 -0.79
N ALA A 487 -8.32 -13.94 -1.92
CA ALA A 487 -7.09 -14.57 -2.39
C ALA A 487 -5.97 -13.54 -2.64
N ALA A 488 -6.31 -12.37 -3.17
CA ALA A 488 -5.32 -11.32 -3.44
C ALA A 488 -4.70 -10.76 -2.15
N PHE A 489 -5.48 -10.57 -1.05
CA PHE A 489 -4.96 -10.17 0.27
C PHE A 489 -4.37 -11.31 1.10
N THR A 490 -4.41 -12.55 0.64
CA THR A 490 -3.86 -13.71 1.35
C THR A 490 -2.80 -14.42 0.51
N THR A 491 -3.20 -15.31 -0.38
CA THR A 491 -2.27 -16.11 -1.20
C THR A 491 -1.48 -15.27 -2.21
N GLY A 492 -2.12 -14.26 -2.82
CA GLY A 492 -1.48 -13.39 -3.81
C GLY A 492 -0.40 -12.51 -3.18
N SER A 493 -0.73 -11.83 -2.08
CA SER A 493 0.24 -11.00 -1.36
C SER A 493 1.31 -11.85 -0.68
N ALA A 494 0.98 -13.06 -0.16
CA ALA A 494 1.99 -13.99 0.34
C ALA A 494 2.97 -14.42 -0.76
N TYR A 495 2.48 -14.66 -1.98
CA TYR A 495 3.34 -14.95 -3.13
C TYR A 495 4.29 -13.78 -3.44
N VAL A 496 3.78 -12.57 -3.54
CA VAL A 496 4.60 -11.37 -3.79
C VAL A 496 5.63 -11.17 -2.68
N ASN A 497 5.23 -11.37 -1.43
CA ASN A 497 6.11 -11.23 -0.26
C ASN A 497 7.10 -12.38 -0.06
N HIS A 498 7.11 -13.40 -0.94
CA HIS A 498 7.90 -14.63 -0.78
C HIS A 498 7.63 -15.38 0.55
N LEU A 499 6.40 -15.28 1.06
CA LEU A 499 5.94 -15.90 2.30
C LEU A 499 4.97 -17.08 2.07
N ASP A 500 4.63 -17.39 0.83
CA ASP A 500 3.64 -18.40 0.40
C ASP A 500 4.00 -19.83 0.82
N GLY A 501 5.27 -20.10 1.09
CA GLY A 501 5.71 -21.39 1.66
C GLY A 501 5.19 -21.64 3.07
N ASP A 502 5.07 -20.59 3.88
CA ASP A 502 4.73 -20.68 5.30
C ASP A 502 3.38 -20.04 5.67
N THR A 503 2.84 -19.14 4.84
CA THR A 503 1.63 -18.31 5.13
C THR A 503 0.68 -18.27 3.93
N GLY A 504 -0.34 -17.43 3.98
CA GLY A 504 -1.29 -17.17 2.90
C GLY A 504 -2.41 -18.22 2.75
N THR A 505 -2.25 -19.39 3.33
CA THR A 505 -3.28 -20.45 3.40
C THR A 505 -3.32 -21.06 4.80
N LEU A 506 -4.46 -21.67 5.18
CA LEU A 506 -4.62 -22.40 6.44
C LEU A 506 -4.49 -23.91 6.19
N GLU A 507 -3.25 -24.35 5.95
CA GLU A 507 -2.90 -25.74 5.73
C GLU A 507 -2.05 -26.29 6.87
N VAL A 508 -2.16 -27.59 7.14
CA VAL A 508 -1.36 -28.24 8.18
C VAL A 508 0.13 -28.06 7.91
N GLY A 509 0.85 -27.60 8.93
CA GLY A 509 2.29 -27.34 8.88
C GLY A 509 2.66 -25.88 8.59
N LYS A 510 1.76 -25.07 8.03
CA LYS A 510 1.97 -23.63 7.86
C LYS A 510 1.87 -22.89 9.19
N LEU A 511 2.38 -21.68 9.22
CA LEU A 511 2.29 -20.79 10.37
C LEU A 511 0.83 -20.41 10.64
N ALA A 512 0.48 -20.31 11.90
CA ALA A 512 -0.86 -19.95 12.32
C ALA A 512 -1.05 -18.43 12.36
N ASP A 513 -0.93 -17.81 11.19
CA ASP A 513 -1.24 -16.41 10.96
C ASP A 513 -2.70 -16.33 10.54
N LEU A 514 -3.56 -15.77 11.40
CA LEU A 514 -5.01 -15.86 11.32
C LEU A 514 -5.65 -14.49 11.52
N ALA A 515 -6.74 -14.23 10.80
CA ALA A 515 -7.69 -13.16 11.11
C ALA A 515 -9.06 -13.76 11.42
N VAL A 516 -9.65 -13.36 12.54
CA VAL A 516 -10.99 -13.74 12.97
C VAL A 516 -11.92 -12.56 12.77
N LEU A 517 -12.98 -12.74 12.00
CA LEU A 517 -13.96 -11.71 11.68
C LEU A 517 -15.14 -11.76 12.65
N ASP A 518 -15.89 -10.67 12.80
CA ASP A 518 -17.03 -10.57 13.72
C ASP A 518 -18.28 -11.31 13.23
N ARG A 519 -18.33 -11.71 11.95
CA ARG A 519 -19.46 -12.37 11.29
C ARG A 519 -19.01 -13.36 10.21
N ASP A 520 -19.97 -14.01 9.55
CA ASP A 520 -19.71 -14.77 8.32
C ASP A 520 -19.56 -13.80 7.12
N LEU A 521 -18.36 -13.63 6.62
CA LEU A 521 -18.04 -12.75 5.49
C LEU A 521 -18.79 -13.12 4.19
N PHE A 522 -19.16 -14.40 4.04
CA PHE A 522 -19.80 -14.93 2.84
C PHE A 522 -21.33 -14.99 2.93
N ASP A 523 -21.89 -14.58 4.07
CA ASP A 523 -23.34 -14.40 4.21
C ASP A 523 -23.74 -13.01 3.72
N ARG A 524 -24.18 -12.92 2.45
CA ARG A 524 -24.61 -11.66 1.83
C ARG A 524 -25.80 -10.99 2.52
N GLY A 525 -26.49 -11.67 3.43
CA GLY A 525 -27.55 -11.10 4.27
C GLY A 525 -27.03 -10.37 5.51
N ALA A 526 -25.75 -10.51 5.82
CA ALA A 526 -25.15 -9.97 7.05
C ALA A 526 -24.69 -8.50 6.96
N GLY A 527 -24.83 -7.84 5.81
CA GLY A 527 -24.39 -6.46 5.54
C GLY A 527 -23.30 -6.37 4.46
N ALA A 528 -22.75 -5.17 4.28
CA ALA A 528 -21.68 -4.94 3.32
C ALA A 528 -20.36 -5.58 3.80
N ILE A 529 -19.46 -5.90 2.87
CA ILE A 529 -18.14 -6.51 3.15
C ILE A 529 -17.34 -5.61 4.10
N GLY A 530 -17.25 -4.32 3.82
CA GLY A 530 -16.52 -3.34 4.60
C GLY A 530 -17.14 -2.98 5.95
N GLU A 531 -18.36 -3.45 6.25
CA GLU A 531 -18.95 -3.35 7.60
C GLU A 531 -18.52 -4.48 8.53
N THR A 532 -17.86 -5.50 7.99
CA THR A 532 -17.27 -6.59 8.75
C THR A 532 -16.04 -6.08 9.51
N ARG A 533 -15.84 -6.54 10.73
CA ARG A 533 -14.71 -6.12 11.55
C ARG A 533 -13.83 -7.31 11.93
N VAL A 534 -12.54 -7.06 12.05
CA VAL A 534 -11.62 -8.01 12.64
C VAL A 534 -11.78 -7.98 14.16
N VAL A 535 -11.95 -9.12 14.79
CA VAL A 535 -12.06 -9.28 16.25
C VAL A 535 -10.88 -10.03 16.86
N GLY A 536 -10.00 -10.60 16.03
CA GLY A 536 -8.77 -11.24 16.50
C GLY A 536 -7.78 -11.39 15.39
N THR A 537 -6.51 -11.06 15.68
CA THR A 537 -5.38 -11.27 14.77
C THR A 537 -4.31 -12.05 15.51
N PHE A 538 -3.85 -13.11 14.87
CA PHE A 538 -2.85 -14.01 15.45
C PHE A 538 -1.67 -14.14 14.48
N VAL A 539 -0.47 -14.07 15.03
CA VAL A 539 0.77 -14.35 14.33
C VAL A 539 1.44 -15.53 15.02
N GLU A 540 1.67 -16.63 14.27
CA GLU A 540 2.15 -17.89 14.82
C GLU A 540 1.30 -18.36 16.03
N GLY A 541 -0.01 -18.16 15.96
CA GLY A 541 -0.95 -18.54 17.01
C GLY A 541 -0.92 -17.65 18.26
N ALA A 542 0.01 -16.69 18.35
CA ALA A 542 0.04 -15.68 19.40
C ALA A 542 -0.86 -14.51 19.02
N ALA A 543 -1.74 -14.08 19.92
CA ALA A 543 -2.58 -12.93 19.69
C ALA A 543 -1.76 -11.64 19.62
N VAL A 544 -1.89 -10.88 18.54
CA VAL A 544 -1.30 -9.55 18.35
C VAL A 544 -2.37 -8.45 18.38
N PHE A 545 -3.63 -8.85 18.21
CA PHE A 545 -4.80 -8.00 18.42
C PHE A 545 -6.00 -8.86 18.86
N GLU A 546 -6.74 -8.38 19.86
CA GLU A 546 -7.99 -9.00 20.33
C GLU A 546 -9.00 -7.92 20.71
N ASP A 547 -10.16 -7.94 20.07
CA ASP A 547 -11.32 -7.16 20.47
C ASP A 547 -12.07 -7.93 21.58
N PRO A 548 -12.63 -7.26 22.60
CA PRO A 548 -13.44 -7.92 23.64
C PRO A 548 -14.61 -8.78 23.10
N ALA A 549 -15.09 -8.47 21.88
CA ALA A 549 -16.12 -9.26 21.21
C ALA A 549 -15.66 -10.67 20.80
N LEU A 550 -14.36 -10.96 20.77
CA LEU A 550 -13.86 -12.28 20.40
C LEU A 550 -14.33 -13.37 21.37
N GLU A 551 -14.38 -13.07 22.66
CA GLU A 551 -14.79 -14.00 23.72
C GLU A 551 -16.30 -13.88 24.09
N GLY A 552 -16.95 -12.81 23.63
CA GLY A 552 -18.36 -12.45 23.87
C GLY A 552 -19.40 -13.20 23.03
#